data_9342ccd71dc683879906aedf757a3aef
#
_entry.id   9342ccd71dc683879906aedf757a3aef
#
_cell.length_a   1.000
_cell.length_b   1.000
_cell.length_c   1.000
_cell.angle_alpha   90.00
_cell.angle_beta   90.00
_cell.angle_gamma   90.00
#
_symmetry.space_group_name_H-M   'P 1'
#
loop_
_entity.id
_entity.type
_entity.pdbx_description
1 polymer ?
#
loop_
_entity_poly.entity_id
_entity_poly.type
_entity_poly.pdbx_seq_one_letter_code
_entity_poly.pdbx_strand_id
1 'polypeptide(L)'
;MTSAPLRVALYSHDAKGLGHLRRNLALAHHLARALPGLTGRDVTGLVITGLAPGQEYRLPDGFDWLVLPGIKKSGGIYQPQRLRITHEDLGEVRSALLNGVLSTFAPDLLIIDRHAYGVHQELREPLTHLRRTHPSARVVLGLREVLDTPATVQREWDELGEADTLRRLIDEVWVYGDAAVHDLSATGEAPPALEERMHYTGYLAHGRDIAEPRDGSEASSALAGNALDPEPFILTTAGGGSDGINLLRAAAQVRVPDGYRHVVVTGPQLDAALFHQVARAAGPRTVVRRSWPGMSRHIQQAAAVIAMAGYNTVTEILASETPALLVPRETPRLEQFIRASGLKKAGAVDLLRFTDLSAAALEDRLSELLGDQEASRRQLTGRRRLRLDGLATVPLLAAELMDHRHDAPTTSPTYLTSHPTSLTRMEIPA
;
A
#
# COMPACT_ATOMS: atom_id res chain seq x y z
N MET A 1 5.41 36.48 -7.89
CA MET A 1 6.26 35.36 -8.39
C MET A 1 5.68 34.08 -7.76
N THR A 2 5.16 33.17 -8.53
CA THR A 2 4.70 31.89 -8.01
C THR A 2 5.90 31.10 -7.46
N SER A 3 5.83 30.67 -6.21
CA SER A 3 6.84 29.80 -5.59
C SER A 3 7.03 28.55 -6.47
N ALA A 4 8.25 28.01 -6.56
CA ALA A 4 8.47 26.75 -7.26
C ALA A 4 7.60 25.62 -6.68
N PRO A 5 7.03 24.74 -7.51
CA PRO A 5 6.16 23.67 -7.03
C PRO A 5 6.91 22.70 -6.11
N LEU A 6 6.18 22.12 -5.15
CA LEU A 6 6.66 20.98 -4.37
C LEU A 6 6.79 19.76 -5.27
N ARG A 7 7.92 19.09 -5.20
CA ARG A 7 8.21 17.87 -5.96
C ARG A 7 8.03 16.66 -5.08
N VAL A 8 7.07 15.81 -5.42
CA VAL A 8 6.75 14.59 -4.67
C VAL A 8 7.05 13.37 -5.52
N ALA A 9 7.75 12.39 -4.98
CA ALA A 9 7.95 11.10 -5.60
C ALA A 9 7.38 9.98 -4.71
N LEU A 10 6.64 9.05 -5.32
CA LEU A 10 6.09 7.87 -4.64
C LEU A 10 6.64 6.64 -5.33
N TYR A 11 7.40 5.82 -4.59
CA TYR A 11 8.02 4.63 -5.13
C TYR A 11 7.35 3.35 -4.61
N SER A 12 7.07 2.43 -5.52
CA SER A 12 6.73 1.04 -5.21
C SER A 12 7.46 0.06 -6.12
N HIS A 13 7.89 -1.06 -5.55
CA HIS A 13 8.65 -2.07 -6.31
C HIS A 13 7.78 -2.91 -7.26
N ASP A 14 6.49 -3.07 -6.97
CA ASP A 14 5.44 -3.75 -7.75
C ASP A 14 5.89 -5.00 -8.52
N ALA A 15 6.12 -6.09 -7.77
CA ALA A 15 6.46 -7.37 -8.39
C ALA A 15 5.22 -8.20 -8.76
N LYS A 16 4.16 -8.08 -7.96
CA LYS A 16 2.95 -8.89 -8.08
C LYS A 16 1.79 -8.19 -7.35
N GLY A 17 0.68 -8.01 -8.04
CA GLY A 17 -0.51 -7.41 -7.46
C GLY A 17 -0.53 -5.88 -7.52
N LEU A 18 -1.74 -5.33 -7.53
CA LEU A 18 -2.02 -3.90 -7.67
C LEU A 18 -2.03 -3.15 -6.33
N GLY A 19 -1.62 -3.83 -5.23
CA GLY A 19 -1.79 -3.33 -3.87
C GLY A 19 -0.95 -2.09 -3.57
N HIS A 20 0.32 -2.11 -3.97
CA HIS A 20 1.23 -0.98 -3.79
C HIS A 20 0.84 0.19 -4.71
N LEU A 21 0.60 -0.11 -6.00
CA LEU A 21 0.17 0.89 -6.98
C LEU A 21 -1.10 1.63 -6.52
N ARG A 22 -2.15 0.90 -6.11
CA ARG A 22 -3.42 1.50 -5.65
C ARG A 22 -3.23 2.34 -4.39
N ARG A 23 -2.32 1.96 -3.50
CA ARG A 23 -2.00 2.73 -2.30
C ARG A 23 -1.28 4.03 -2.65
N ASN A 24 -0.23 3.96 -3.46
CA ASN A 24 0.51 5.14 -3.91
C ASN A 24 -0.36 6.09 -4.73
N LEU A 25 -1.27 5.56 -5.55
CA LEU A 25 -2.21 6.38 -6.29
C LEU A 25 -3.17 7.15 -5.35
N ALA A 26 -3.70 6.49 -4.33
CA ALA A 26 -4.54 7.16 -3.33
C ALA A 26 -3.75 8.25 -2.59
N LEU A 27 -2.51 7.97 -2.18
CA LEU A 27 -1.63 8.97 -1.57
C LEU A 27 -1.34 10.15 -2.52
N ALA A 28 -1.04 9.88 -3.80
CA ALA A 28 -0.78 10.92 -4.81
C ALA A 28 -1.96 11.90 -4.94
N HIS A 29 -3.19 11.37 -5.04
CA HIS A 29 -4.40 12.20 -5.11
C HIS A 29 -4.60 13.08 -3.87
N HIS A 30 -4.38 12.53 -2.68
CA HIS A 30 -4.54 13.30 -1.44
C HIS A 30 -3.44 14.32 -1.23
N LEU A 31 -2.18 14.01 -1.56
CA LEU A 31 -1.06 14.94 -1.52
C LEU A 31 -1.27 16.10 -2.52
N ALA A 32 -1.63 15.78 -3.79
CA ALA A 32 -1.90 16.79 -4.81
C ALA A 32 -3.03 17.75 -4.41
N ARG A 33 -4.06 17.23 -3.74
CA ARG A 33 -5.23 18.02 -3.32
C ARG A 33 -4.96 18.88 -2.10
N ALA A 34 -4.24 18.37 -1.09
CA ALA A 34 -4.16 19.00 0.22
C ALA A 34 -2.91 19.88 0.40
N LEU A 35 -1.75 19.46 -0.14
CA LEU A 35 -0.49 20.18 0.06
C LEU A 35 -0.52 21.61 -0.44
N PRO A 36 -1.16 21.97 -1.57
CA PRO A 36 -1.21 23.39 -1.98
C PRO A 36 -1.82 24.29 -0.91
N GLY A 37 -2.91 23.86 -0.28
CA GLY A 37 -3.56 24.62 0.81
C GLY A 37 -2.74 24.66 2.09
N LEU A 38 -1.94 23.64 2.36
CA LEU A 38 -1.10 23.56 3.58
C LEU A 38 0.21 24.33 3.46
N THR A 39 0.78 24.38 2.25
CA THR A 39 2.15 24.91 2.03
C THR A 39 2.18 26.19 1.22
N GLY A 40 1.08 26.59 0.59
CA GLY A 40 1.03 27.72 -0.36
C GLY A 40 1.80 27.46 -1.67
N ARG A 41 2.17 26.23 -1.99
CA ARG A 41 2.93 25.82 -3.17
C ARG A 41 2.16 24.78 -3.97
N ASP A 42 2.12 24.93 -5.29
CA ASP A 42 1.61 23.88 -6.17
C ASP A 42 2.42 22.58 -6.00
N VAL A 43 1.82 21.44 -6.40
CA VAL A 43 2.48 20.13 -6.30
C VAL A 43 2.68 19.55 -7.69
N THR A 44 3.87 19.04 -7.94
CA THR A 44 4.16 18.17 -9.08
C THR A 44 4.77 16.88 -8.60
N GLY A 45 4.49 15.75 -9.28
CA GLY A 45 4.92 14.46 -8.74
C GLY A 45 5.19 13.37 -9.75
N LEU A 46 5.89 12.35 -9.27
CA LEU A 46 6.14 11.10 -9.99
C LEU A 46 5.63 9.92 -9.19
N VAL A 47 4.85 9.05 -9.84
CA VAL A 47 4.50 7.72 -9.31
C VAL A 47 5.37 6.69 -10.00
N ILE A 48 6.34 6.17 -9.25
CA ILE A 48 7.37 5.23 -9.72
C ILE A 48 6.89 3.82 -9.43
N THR A 49 6.75 2.99 -10.47
CA THR A 49 6.17 1.64 -10.37
C THR A 49 6.90 0.65 -11.27
N GLY A 50 6.92 -0.63 -10.88
CA GLY A 50 7.40 -1.74 -11.72
C GLY A 50 6.32 -2.37 -12.61
N LEU A 51 5.09 -1.85 -12.55
CA LEU A 51 3.95 -2.31 -13.36
C LEU A 51 3.53 -1.21 -14.33
N ALA A 52 3.34 -1.55 -15.60
CA ALA A 52 2.68 -0.65 -16.53
C ALA A 52 1.21 -0.50 -16.10
N PRO A 53 0.78 0.69 -15.66
CA PRO A 53 -0.60 0.87 -15.21
C PRO A 53 -1.54 0.80 -16.42
N GLY A 54 -2.73 0.21 -16.22
CA GLY A 54 -3.78 0.25 -17.22
C GLY A 54 -4.42 1.64 -17.31
N GLN A 55 -5.20 1.87 -18.35
CA GLN A 55 -5.88 3.17 -18.58
C GLN A 55 -6.89 3.55 -17.49
N GLU A 56 -7.31 2.57 -16.70
CA GLU A 56 -8.21 2.76 -15.56
C GLU A 56 -7.56 3.50 -14.39
N TYR A 57 -6.22 3.52 -14.31
CA TYR A 57 -5.50 4.22 -13.24
C TYR A 57 -5.16 5.64 -13.65
N ARG A 58 -5.85 6.63 -13.09
CA ARG A 58 -5.65 8.04 -13.38
C ARG A 58 -4.81 8.70 -12.29
N LEU A 59 -3.82 9.46 -12.72
CA LEU A 59 -3.05 10.32 -11.84
C LEU A 59 -3.80 11.63 -11.55
N PRO A 60 -3.53 12.28 -10.41
CA PRO A 60 -3.96 13.65 -10.20
C PRO A 60 -3.21 14.60 -11.16
N ASP A 61 -3.76 15.79 -11.36
CA ASP A 61 -3.10 16.83 -12.14
C ASP A 61 -1.71 17.16 -11.57
N GLY A 62 -0.75 17.38 -12.45
CA GLY A 62 0.65 17.66 -12.08
C GLY A 62 1.48 16.42 -11.78
N PHE A 63 0.93 15.20 -11.89
CA PHE A 63 1.67 13.95 -11.70
C PHE A 63 1.86 13.18 -13.00
N ASP A 64 2.95 12.42 -13.07
CA ASP A 64 3.23 11.52 -14.19
C ASP A 64 3.74 10.15 -13.70
N TRP A 65 3.72 9.16 -14.60
CA TRP A 65 4.22 7.82 -14.35
C TRP A 65 5.70 7.69 -14.69
N LEU A 66 6.46 7.05 -13.80
CA LEU A 66 7.75 6.46 -14.14
C LEU A 66 7.65 4.95 -14.05
N VAL A 67 7.64 4.26 -15.18
CA VAL A 67 7.54 2.80 -15.24
C VAL A 67 8.93 2.19 -15.38
N LEU A 68 9.36 1.49 -14.33
CA LEU A 68 10.62 0.75 -14.33
C LEU A 68 10.47 -0.61 -15.05
N PRO A 69 11.56 -1.21 -15.55
CA PRO A 69 11.53 -2.57 -16.05
C PRO A 69 10.92 -3.54 -15.06
N GLY A 70 9.91 -4.31 -15.50
CA GLY A 70 9.08 -5.15 -14.64
C GLY A 70 9.84 -6.31 -14.01
N ILE A 71 9.44 -6.64 -12.78
CA ILE A 71 9.94 -7.78 -12.02
C ILE A 71 8.83 -8.79 -11.75
N LYS A 72 9.19 -10.06 -11.60
CA LYS A 72 8.29 -11.13 -11.14
C LYS A 72 8.96 -11.94 -10.05
N LYS A 73 8.19 -12.45 -9.09
CA LYS A 73 8.70 -13.36 -8.07
C LYS A 73 8.51 -14.81 -8.52
N SER A 74 9.61 -15.55 -8.61
CA SER A 74 9.63 -16.97 -8.98
C SER A 74 10.55 -17.72 -8.03
N GLY A 75 10.05 -18.81 -7.39
CA GLY A 75 10.85 -19.57 -6.43
C GLY A 75 11.40 -18.76 -5.23
N GLY A 76 10.72 -17.70 -4.84
CA GLY A 76 11.18 -16.81 -3.75
C GLY A 76 12.09 -15.66 -4.20
N ILE A 77 12.65 -15.71 -5.40
CA ILE A 77 13.61 -14.74 -5.96
C ILE A 77 12.90 -13.81 -6.94
N TYR A 78 13.27 -12.52 -6.94
CA TYR A 78 12.81 -11.57 -7.93
C TYR A 78 13.64 -11.72 -9.21
N GLN A 79 12.98 -11.82 -10.35
CA GLN A 79 13.57 -12.01 -11.67
C GLN A 79 12.98 -11.02 -12.67
N PRO A 80 13.67 -10.78 -13.82
CA PRO A 80 13.10 -9.98 -14.90
C PRO A 80 11.76 -10.56 -15.36
N GLN A 81 10.77 -9.69 -15.59
CA GLN A 81 9.46 -10.12 -16.09
C GLN A 81 9.49 -10.43 -17.59
N ARG A 82 10.18 -9.60 -18.37
CA ARG A 82 10.24 -9.69 -19.84
C ARG A 82 11.65 -9.63 -20.40
N LEU A 83 12.57 -8.88 -19.79
CA LEU A 83 13.94 -8.76 -20.24
C LEU A 83 14.67 -10.11 -20.10
N ARG A 84 15.58 -10.37 -21.04
CA ARG A 84 16.43 -11.59 -21.06
C ARG A 84 17.82 -11.27 -20.50
N ILE A 85 17.86 -10.79 -19.28
CA ILE A 85 19.07 -10.43 -18.54
C ILE A 85 19.04 -11.10 -17.17
N THR A 86 20.13 -11.08 -16.45
CA THR A 86 20.19 -11.60 -15.05
C THR A 86 19.38 -10.71 -14.11
N HIS A 87 19.13 -11.17 -12.89
CA HIS A 87 18.46 -10.35 -11.87
C HIS A 87 19.38 -9.25 -11.33
N GLU A 88 20.69 -9.49 -11.34
CA GLU A 88 21.71 -8.50 -10.98
C GLU A 88 21.71 -7.36 -11.99
N ASP A 89 21.86 -7.67 -13.29
CA ASP A 89 21.82 -6.67 -14.37
C ASP A 89 20.52 -5.85 -14.32
N LEU A 90 19.38 -6.49 -14.01
CA LEU A 90 18.11 -5.78 -13.86
C LEU A 90 18.14 -4.81 -12.66
N GLY A 91 18.71 -5.22 -11.54
CA GLY A 91 18.90 -4.37 -10.36
C GLY A 91 19.74 -3.14 -10.69
N GLU A 92 20.86 -3.32 -11.41
CA GLU A 92 21.72 -2.22 -11.87
C GLU A 92 20.99 -1.26 -12.80
N VAL A 93 20.26 -1.78 -13.81
CA VAL A 93 19.47 -0.95 -14.74
C VAL A 93 18.42 -0.14 -13.99
N ARG A 94 17.68 -0.75 -13.06
CA ARG A 94 16.66 -0.06 -12.27
C ARG A 94 17.27 0.96 -11.32
N SER A 95 18.39 0.62 -10.67
CA SER A 95 19.12 1.56 -9.79
C SER A 95 19.65 2.76 -10.57
N ALA A 96 20.23 2.57 -11.76
CA ALA A 96 20.71 3.66 -12.61
C ALA A 96 19.56 4.60 -13.05
N LEU A 97 18.42 4.04 -13.45
CA LEU A 97 17.22 4.83 -13.78
C LEU A 97 16.73 5.65 -12.58
N LEU A 98 16.63 5.03 -11.41
CA LEU A 98 16.21 5.68 -10.17
C LEU A 98 17.19 6.79 -9.77
N ASN A 99 18.49 6.54 -9.87
CA ASN A 99 19.53 7.53 -9.56
C ASN A 99 19.42 8.74 -10.49
N GLY A 100 19.28 8.53 -11.80
CA GLY A 100 19.11 9.60 -12.78
C GLY A 100 17.86 10.44 -12.52
N VAL A 101 16.73 9.78 -12.27
CA VAL A 101 15.46 10.46 -12.02
C VAL A 101 15.49 11.23 -10.69
N LEU A 102 15.90 10.61 -9.59
CA LEU A 102 15.91 11.27 -8.28
C LEU A 102 16.90 12.43 -8.24
N SER A 103 18.03 12.33 -8.93
CA SER A 103 19.01 13.41 -9.03
C SER A 103 18.48 14.61 -9.83
N THR A 104 17.73 14.36 -10.92
CA THR A 104 17.25 15.43 -11.82
C THR A 104 15.91 16.00 -11.36
N PHE A 105 14.98 15.14 -10.97
CA PHE A 105 13.68 15.55 -10.44
C PHE A 105 13.84 16.20 -9.07
N ALA A 106 14.84 15.81 -8.28
CA ALA A 106 15.17 16.35 -6.96
C ALA A 106 13.92 16.53 -6.08
N PRO A 107 13.27 15.42 -5.65
CA PRO A 107 12.03 15.50 -4.91
C PRO A 107 12.23 16.20 -3.56
N ASP A 108 11.29 17.06 -3.17
CA ASP A 108 11.19 17.60 -1.82
C ASP A 108 10.73 16.52 -0.83
N LEU A 109 9.87 15.60 -1.29
CA LEU A 109 9.36 14.45 -0.54
C LEU A 109 9.42 13.19 -1.38
N LEU A 110 10.09 12.16 -0.87
CA LEU A 110 10.09 10.80 -1.44
C LEU A 110 9.42 9.84 -0.45
N ILE A 111 8.34 9.19 -0.86
CA ILE A 111 7.68 8.13 -0.09
C ILE A 111 8.01 6.77 -0.71
N ILE A 112 8.62 5.89 0.08
CA ILE A 112 9.02 4.54 -0.31
C ILE A 112 8.06 3.54 0.31
N ASP A 113 7.40 2.72 -0.50
CA ASP A 113 6.42 1.74 0.00
C ASP A 113 7.08 0.41 0.38
N ARG A 114 6.99 0.06 1.64
CA ARG A 114 7.33 -1.24 2.27
C ARG A 114 8.82 -1.55 2.40
N HIS A 115 9.61 -1.50 1.34
CA HIS A 115 11.02 -1.92 1.35
C HIS A 115 11.93 -0.70 1.28
N ALA A 116 12.64 -0.39 2.36
CA ALA A 116 13.45 0.82 2.51
C ALA A 116 14.44 1.04 1.35
N TYR A 117 15.04 -0.02 0.85
CA TYR A 117 15.96 0.04 -0.28
C TYR A 117 15.39 -0.53 -1.59
N GLY A 118 14.06 -0.74 -1.67
CA GLY A 118 13.45 -1.35 -2.84
C GLY A 118 13.79 -2.83 -3.01
N VAL A 119 13.61 -3.35 -4.21
CA VAL A 119 13.97 -4.73 -4.56
C VAL A 119 15.45 -4.80 -4.90
N HIS A 120 16.13 -5.85 -4.44
CA HIS A 120 17.59 -6.01 -4.64
C HIS A 120 18.40 -4.76 -4.22
N GLN A 121 17.91 -4.01 -3.25
CA GLN A 121 18.53 -2.78 -2.75
C GLN A 121 18.72 -1.68 -3.83
N GLU A 122 17.93 -1.69 -4.90
CA GLU A 122 18.03 -0.77 -6.05
C GLU A 122 17.92 0.72 -5.69
N LEU A 123 17.36 1.06 -4.50
CA LEU A 123 17.27 2.42 -3.99
C LEU A 123 18.46 2.83 -3.10
N ARG A 124 19.34 1.90 -2.67
CA ARG A 124 20.38 2.21 -1.68
C ARG A 124 21.35 3.28 -2.19
N GLU A 125 21.87 3.12 -3.39
CA GLU A 125 22.75 4.09 -4.03
C GLU A 125 22.03 5.39 -4.40
N PRO A 126 20.86 5.35 -5.07
CA PRO A 126 20.06 6.55 -5.35
C PRO A 126 19.73 7.39 -4.11
N LEU A 127 19.38 6.78 -2.99
CA LEU A 127 19.12 7.49 -1.72
C LEU A 127 20.38 8.13 -1.15
N THR A 128 21.50 7.41 -1.19
CA THR A 128 22.82 7.93 -0.76
C THR A 128 23.22 9.14 -1.60
N HIS A 129 23.00 9.07 -2.91
CA HIS A 129 23.27 10.17 -3.81
C HIS A 129 22.32 11.36 -3.57
N LEU A 130 21.02 11.09 -3.41
CA LEU A 130 20.02 12.11 -3.11
C LEU A 130 20.37 12.89 -1.83
N ARG A 131 20.78 12.19 -0.75
CA ARG A 131 21.19 12.83 0.50
C ARG A 131 22.41 13.73 0.35
N ARG A 132 23.33 13.37 -0.53
CA ARG A 132 24.54 14.16 -0.79
C ARG A 132 24.24 15.39 -1.62
N THR A 133 23.40 15.28 -2.65
CA THR A 133 23.13 16.36 -3.63
C THR A 133 21.94 17.23 -3.23
N HIS A 134 20.96 16.67 -2.53
CA HIS A 134 19.73 17.32 -2.09
C HIS A 134 19.45 17.00 -0.61
N PRO A 135 20.27 17.52 0.33
CA PRO A 135 20.16 17.18 1.76
C PRO A 135 18.82 17.62 2.39
N SER A 136 18.13 18.56 1.76
CA SER A 136 16.79 19.01 2.19
C SER A 136 15.65 18.08 1.76
N ALA A 137 15.88 17.13 0.86
CA ALA A 137 14.89 16.14 0.49
C ALA A 137 14.45 15.32 1.71
N ARG A 138 13.15 15.12 1.88
CA ARG A 138 12.60 14.26 2.94
C ARG A 138 12.28 12.89 2.38
N VAL A 139 12.70 11.85 3.08
CA VAL A 139 12.49 10.45 2.68
C VAL A 139 11.69 9.73 3.76
N VAL A 140 10.55 9.21 3.38
CA VAL A 140 9.60 8.53 4.25
C VAL A 140 9.48 7.06 3.84
N LEU A 141 9.54 6.15 4.81
CA LEU A 141 9.21 4.76 4.62
C LEU A 141 7.75 4.51 5.00
N GLY A 142 6.92 4.18 4.01
CA GLY A 142 5.52 3.83 4.21
C GLY A 142 5.35 2.34 4.52
N LEU A 143 4.76 1.99 5.65
CA LEU A 143 4.52 0.62 6.08
C LEU A 143 3.02 0.35 6.26
N ARG A 144 2.59 -0.87 5.96
CA ARG A 144 1.29 -1.35 6.44
C ARG A 144 1.39 -1.67 7.92
N GLU A 145 0.26 -1.67 8.60
CA GLU A 145 0.18 -1.94 10.05
C GLU A 145 0.65 -3.35 10.44
N VAL A 146 0.50 -4.33 9.56
CA VAL A 146 0.99 -5.71 9.74
C VAL A 146 1.95 -6.02 8.62
N LEU A 147 3.16 -6.41 8.94
CA LEU A 147 4.20 -6.75 7.97
C LEU A 147 4.28 -8.26 7.72
N ASP A 148 4.46 -9.05 8.77
CA ASP A 148 4.41 -10.51 8.83
C ASP A 148 4.59 -10.95 10.30
N THR A 149 5.05 -12.19 10.53
CA THR A 149 5.49 -12.62 11.87
C THR A 149 6.74 -11.84 12.29
N PRO A 150 6.90 -11.51 13.58
CA PRO A 150 8.05 -10.75 14.09
C PRO A 150 9.39 -11.34 13.66
N ALA A 151 9.56 -12.67 13.76
CA ALA A 151 10.81 -13.34 13.38
C ALA A 151 11.14 -13.19 11.87
N THR A 152 10.13 -13.12 11.00
CA THR A 152 10.33 -12.89 9.57
C THR A 152 10.71 -11.45 9.31
N VAL A 153 10.03 -10.51 9.98
CA VAL A 153 10.26 -9.08 9.80
C VAL A 153 11.62 -8.66 10.35
N GLN A 154 12.02 -9.16 11.51
CA GLN A 154 13.35 -8.85 12.06
C GLN A 154 14.49 -9.30 11.12
N ARG A 155 14.40 -10.50 10.53
CA ARG A 155 15.38 -10.92 9.51
C ARG A 155 15.41 -9.98 8.30
N GLU A 156 14.25 -9.50 7.84
CA GLU A 156 14.18 -8.53 6.75
C GLU A 156 14.87 -7.20 7.13
N TRP A 157 14.78 -6.76 8.41
CA TRP A 157 15.48 -5.56 8.88
C TRP A 157 16.98 -5.79 9.01
N ASP A 158 17.41 -6.95 9.51
CA ASP A 158 18.84 -7.31 9.65
C ASP A 158 19.54 -7.35 8.27
N GLU A 159 18.84 -7.76 7.21
CA GLU A 159 19.34 -7.78 5.83
C GLU A 159 19.59 -6.37 5.25
N LEU A 160 19.04 -5.31 5.83
CA LEU A 160 19.28 -3.94 5.37
C LEU A 160 20.68 -3.40 5.75
N GLY A 161 21.37 -4.04 6.69
CA GLY A 161 22.69 -3.67 7.12
C GLY A 161 22.70 -2.64 8.26
N GLU A 162 23.67 -1.73 8.26
CA GLU A 162 23.92 -0.84 9.40
C GLU A 162 22.77 0.11 9.72
N ALA A 163 22.35 0.11 11.00
CA ALA A 163 21.29 0.96 11.53
C ALA A 163 21.53 2.45 11.28
N ASP A 164 22.78 2.92 11.42
CA ASP A 164 23.11 4.33 11.21
C ASP A 164 22.99 4.76 9.74
N THR A 165 23.24 3.85 8.81
CA THR A 165 23.01 4.12 7.39
C THR A 165 21.51 4.30 7.13
N LEU A 166 20.68 3.44 7.69
CA LEU A 166 19.23 3.55 7.55
C LEU A 166 18.69 4.86 8.17
N ARG A 167 19.19 5.24 9.38
CA ARG A 167 18.83 6.51 10.04
C ARG A 167 19.22 7.75 9.23
N ARG A 168 20.34 7.71 8.48
CA ARG A 168 20.75 8.82 7.62
C ARG A 168 19.89 8.94 6.37
N LEU A 169 19.36 7.83 5.88
CA LEU A 169 18.61 7.80 4.61
C LEU A 169 17.11 8.02 4.77
N ILE A 170 16.52 7.61 5.89
CA ILE A 170 15.07 7.68 6.16
C ILE A 170 14.81 8.70 7.28
N ASP A 171 13.96 9.69 7.01
CA ASP A 171 13.59 10.71 8.00
C ASP A 171 12.48 10.22 8.93
N GLU A 172 11.42 9.62 8.38
CA GLU A 172 10.27 9.11 9.11
C GLU A 172 9.78 7.78 8.57
N VAL A 173 9.00 7.08 9.41
CA VAL A 173 8.25 5.89 9.04
C VAL A 173 6.76 6.16 9.26
N TRP A 174 5.96 6.08 8.20
CA TRP A 174 4.51 6.23 8.30
C TRP A 174 3.83 4.87 8.25
N VAL A 175 3.21 4.50 9.36
CA VAL A 175 2.48 3.23 9.48
C VAL A 175 1.02 3.47 9.12
N TYR A 176 0.58 2.91 8.00
CA TYR A 176 -0.77 3.04 7.47
C TYR A 176 -1.74 2.12 8.23
N GLY A 177 -2.07 2.47 9.46
CA GLY A 177 -2.93 1.70 10.34
C GLY A 177 -3.11 2.35 11.70
N ASP A 178 -3.73 1.61 12.60
CA ASP A 178 -4.02 2.04 13.96
C ASP A 178 -3.30 1.13 14.96
N ALA A 179 -2.46 1.72 15.82
CA ALA A 179 -1.73 0.99 16.85
C ALA A 179 -2.66 0.25 17.83
N ALA A 180 -3.90 0.72 18.01
CA ALA A 180 -4.89 0.03 18.82
C ALA A 180 -5.34 -1.33 18.22
N VAL A 181 -5.16 -1.53 16.93
CA VAL A 181 -5.43 -2.82 16.24
C VAL A 181 -4.18 -3.69 16.20
N HIS A 182 -3.06 -3.10 15.82
CA HIS A 182 -1.77 -3.79 15.73
C HIS A 182 -0.61 -2.80 15.88
N ASP A 183 0.16 -2.96 16.92
CA ASP A 183 1.31 -2.12 17.26
C ASP A 183 2.61 -2.83 16.88
N LEU A 184 3.31 -2.31 15.86
CA LEU A 184 4.56 -2.88 15.36
C LEU A 184 5.67 -2.90 16.42
N SER A 185 5.72 -1.92 17.33
CA SER A 185 6.69 -1.88 18.43
C SER A 185 6.37 -2.94 19.47
N ALA A 186 5.11 -3.01 19.90
CA ALA A 186 4.67 -3.99 20.91
C ALA A 186 4.79 -5.45 20.41
N THR A 187 4.68 -5.68 19.09
CA THR A 187 4.81 -7.01 18.48
C THR A 187 6.21 -7.35 18.03
N GLY A 188 7.16 -6.39 18.06
CA GLY A 188 8.54 -6.58 17.61
C GLY A 188 8.69 -6.60 16.09
N GLU A 189 7.77 -5.99 15.35
CA GLU A 189 7.87 -5.82 13.88
C GLU A 189 8.45 -4.46 13.48
N ALA A 190 8.56 -3.51 14.42
CA ALA A 190 9.13 -2.20 14.15
C ALA A 190 10.58 -2.29 13.65
N PRO A 191 10.99 -1.43 12.70
CA PRO A 191 12.39 -1.34 12.32
C PRO A 191 13.22 -0.76 13.48
N PRO A 192 14.12 -1.52 14.12
CA PRO A 192 14.79 -1.08 15.35
C PRO A 192 15.56 0.24 15.18
N ALA A 193 16.08 0.48 13.98
CA ALA A 193 16.81 1.71 13.67
C ALA A 193 15.93 2.95 13.56
N LEU A 194 14.63 2.79 13.32
CA LEU A 194 13.70 3.87 12.96
C LEU A 194 12.47 3.92 13.88
N GLU A 195 12.42 3.12 14.94
CA GLU A 195 11.25 3.00 15.81
C GLU A 195 10.80 4.34 16.40
N GLU A 196 11.75 5.17 16.84
CA GLU A 196 11.48 6.50 17.38
C GLU A 196 10.93 7.51 16.33
N ARG A 197 11.00 7.16 15.03
CA ARG A 197 10.55 7.97 13.90
C ARG A 197 9.25 7.46 13.29
N MET A 198 8.56 6.54 14.00
CA MET A 198 7.31 5.95 13.52
C MET A 198 6.11 6.81 13.90
N HIS A 199 5.25 7.04 12.91
CA HIS A 199 3.97 7.72 13.05
C HIS A 199 2.85 6.86 12.50
N TYR A 200 1.86 6.53 13.34
CA TYR A 200 0.64 5.86 12.89
C TYR A 200 -0.30 6.88 12.25
N THR A 201 -0.54 6.74 10.96
CA THR A 201 -1.40 7.68 10.22
C THR A 201 -2.89 7.44 10.42
N GLY A 202 -3.27 6.24 10.86
CA GLY A 202 -4.59 5.66 10.65
C GLY A 202 -4.64 4.86 9.33
N TYR A 203 -5.69 4.04 9.17
CA TYR A 203 -5.91 3.30 7.92
C TYR A 203 -6.15 4.27 6.76
N LEU A 204 -5.60 3.96 5.59
CA LEU A 204 -5.88 4.71 4.35
C LEU A 204 -7.27 4.33 3.81
N ALA A 205 -8.32 4.60 4.58
CA ALA A 205 -9.67 4.11 4.33
C ALA A 205 -10.59 5.17 3.71
N HIS A 206 -10.89 6.24 4.41
CA HIS A 206 -11.74 7.30 3.89
C HIS A 206 -11.06 8.10 2.77
N GLY A 207 -11.80 8.40 1.69
CA GLY A 207 -11.34 9.18 0.55
C GLY A 207 -10.64 8.39 -0.56
N ARG A 208 -10.64 7.06 -0.50
CA ARG A 208 -10.03 6.21 -1.56
C ARG A 208 -10.77 6.29 -2.89
N ASP A 209 -12.04 6.59 -2.89
CA ASP A 209 -12.91 6.74 -4.06
C ASP A 209 -12.43 7.81 -5.05
N ILE A 210 -11.65 8.78 -4.60
CA ILE A 210 -11.04 9.81 -5.46
C ILE A 210 -10.06 9.22 -6.49
N ALA A 211 -9.42 8.11 -6.15
CA ALA A 211 -8.47 7.40 -7.01
C ALA A 211 -9.12 6.30 -7.86
N GLU A 212 -10.43 6.05 -7.69
CA GLU A 212 -11.14 5.03 -8.45
C GLU A 212 -11.65 5.58 -9.79
N PRO A 213 -11.71 4.74 -10.84
CA PRO A 213 -12.33 5.13 -12.11
C PRO A 213 -13.76 5.59 -11.89
N ARG A 214 -14.10 6.80 -12.34
CA ARG A 214 -15.50 7.23 -12.39
C ARG A 214 -16.21 6.49 -13.53
N ASP A 215 -17.37 5.91 -13.26
CA ASP A 215 -18.25 5.33 -14.28
C ASP A 215 -18.61 6.41 -15.32
N GLY A 216 -17.92 6.42 -16.43
CA GLY A 216 -18.12 7.39 -17.49
C GLY A 216 -17.52 6.96 -18.82
N SER A 217 -16.83 5.81 -18.87
CA SER A 217 -16.42 5.22 -20.14
C SER A 217 -17.50 4.25 -20.61
N GLU A 218 -17.91 4.38 -21.86
CA GLU A 218 -18.82 3.44 -22.54
C GLU A 218 -18.35 1.97 -22.45
N ALA A 219 -17.05 1.73 -22.20
CA ALA A 219 -16.50 0.42 -21.90
C ALA A 219 -17.01 -0.17 -20.56
N SER A 220 -17.32 0.66 -19.55
CA SER A 220 -17.95 0.21 -18.29
C SER A 220 -19.41 -0.18 -18.51
N SER A 221 -20.11 0.50 -19.42
CA SER A 221 -21.50 0.21 -19.81
C SER A 221 -21.62 -1.12 -20.58
N ALA A 222 -20.67 -1.47 -21.43
CA ALA A 222 -20.66 -2.74 -22.17
C ALA A 222 -20.36 -3.96 -21.28
N LEU A 223 -19.57 -3.77 -20.18
CA LEU A 223 -19.33 -4.78 -19.16
C LEU A 223 -20.38 -4.77 -18.04
N ALA A 224 -21.13 -3.68 -17.92
CA ALA A 224 -22.33 -3.55 -17.09
C ALA A 224 -23.57 -4.23 -17.73
N GLY A 225 -23.33 -5.22 -18.58
CA GLY A 225 -24.36 -6.13 -19.06
C GLY A 225 -25.22 -6.61 -17.90
N ASN A 226 -26.41 -6.07 -17.82
CA ASN A 226 -27.45 -6.12 -16.81
C ASN A 226 -27.16 -5.21 -15.60
N ALA A 227 -27.85 -4.06 -15.54
CA ALA A 227 -28.22 -3.46 -14.28
C ALA A 227 -28.60 -4.62 -13.33
N LEU A 228 -27.90 -4.75 -12.19
CA LEU A 228 -28.36 -5.69 -11.18
C LEU A 228 -29.81 -5.29 -10.90
N ASP A 229 -30.73 -6.23 -11.05
CA ASP A 229 -32.07 -6.09 -10.52
C ASP A 229 -31.98 -5.49 -9.11
N PRO A 230 -32.97 -4.75 -8.64
CA PRO A 230 -32.98 -4.11 -7.33
C PRO A 230 -32.84 -5.08 -6.15
N GLU A 231 -32.61 -6.37 -6.41
CA GLU A 231 -32.39 -7.36 -5.34
C GLU A 231 -31.08 -7.08 -4.58
N PRO A 232 -31.13 -7.11 -3.25
CA PRO A 232 -29.94 -7.00 -2.41
C PRO A 232 -28.93 -8.10 -2.77
N PHE A 233 -27.64 -7.79 -2.69
CA PHE A 233 -26.60 -8.75 -3.04
C PHE A 233 -25.55 -8.93 -1.94
N ILE A 234 -25.02 -10.14 -1.88
CA ILE A 234 -23.83 -10.51 -1.10
C ILE A 234 -22.63 -10.39 -2.02
N LEU A 235 -21.53 -9.82 -1.56
CA LEU A 235 -20.29 -9.69 -2.32
C LEU A 235 -19.19 -10.57 -1.74
N THR A 236 -18.61 -11.45 -2.56
CA THR A 236 -17.34 -12.12 -2.21
C THR A 236 -16.22 -11.62 -3.11
N THR A 237 -15.05 -11.27 -2.52
CA THR A 237 -13.89 -10.85 -3.28
C THR A 237 -12.58 -11.40 -2.74
N ALA A 238 -11.71 -11.83 -3.65
CA ALA A 238 -10.33 -12.23 -3.33
C ALA A 238 -9.30 -11.11 -3.60
N GLY A 239 -9.76 -9.87 -3.84
CA GLY A 239 -8.88 -8.75 -4.18
C GLY A 239 -8.19 -8.95 -5.53
N GLY A 240 -6.86 -9.04 -5.57
CA GLY A 240 -6.10 -9.29 -6.81
C GLY A 240 -6.34 -10.67 -7.43
N GLY A 241 -6.73 -11.67 -6.64
CA GLY A 241 -7.12 -13.00 -7.09
C GLY A 241 -6.00 -14.04 -7.14
N SER A 242 -4.74 -13.68 -6.93
CA SER A 242 -3.62 -14.63 -7.05
C SER A 242 -3.67 -15.77 -6.02
N ASP A 243 -4.21 -15.54 -4.84
CA ASP A 243 -4.13 -16.45 -3.68
C ASP A 243 -5.50 -16.92 -3.18
N GLY A 244 -6.61 -16.49 -3.81
CA GLY A 244 -7.96 -16.61 -3.26
C GLY A 244 -8.77 -17.82 -3.74
N ILE A 245 -8.20 -18.76 -4.49
CA ILE A 245 -8.97 -19.83 -5.17
C ILE A 245 -9.86 -20.66 -4.25
N ASN A 246 -9.39 -20.97 -3.04
CA ASN A 246 -10.17 -21.79 -2.11
C ASN A 246 -11.39 -21.04 -1.58
N LEU A 247 -11.23 -19.74 -1.22
CA LEU A 247 -12.37 -18.90 -0.86
C LEU A 247 -13.37 -18.81 -2.02
N LEU A 248 -12.89 -18.55 -3.23
CA LEU A 248 -13.74 -18.39 -4.41
C LEU A 248 -14.53 -19.66 -4.74
N ARG A 249 -13.90 -20.85 -4.60
CA ARG A 249 -14.58 -22.15 -4.80
C ARG A 249 -15.66 -22.39 -3.75
N ALA A 250 -15.35 -22.16 -2.47
CA ALA A 250 -16.33 -22.31 -1.40
C ALA A 250 -17.49 -21.32 -1.58
N ALA A 251 -17.20 -20.05 -1.88
CA ALA A 251 -18.19 -19.01 -2.10
C ALA A 251 -19.10 -19.28 -3.30
N ALA A 252 -18.56 -19.83 -4.40
CA ALA A 252 -19.37 -20.17 -5.57
C ALA A 252 -20.42 -21.24 -5.27
N GLN A 253 -20.19 -22.11 -4.29
CA GLN A 253 -21.06 -23.21 -3.89
C GLN A 253 -22.04 -22.85 -2.76
N VAL A 254 -21.95 -21.63 -2.20
CA VAL A 254 -22.84 -21.17 -1.14
C VAL A 254 -24.30 -21.20 -1.62
N ARG A 255 -25.19 -21.77 -0.81
CA ARG A 255 -26.61 -21.61 -0.97
C ARG A 255 -27.02 -20.19 -0.58
N VAL A 256 -27.33 -19.38 -1.59
CA VAL A 256 -27.68 -17.97 -1.39
C VAL A 256 -29.03 -17.88 -0.68
N PRO A 257 -29.17 -17.13 0.42
CA PRO A 257 -30.44 -16.94 1.10
C PRO A 257 -31.49 -16.32 0.17
N ASP A 258 -32.79 -16.63 0.42
CA ASP A 258 -33.89 -16.06 -0.37
C ASP A 258 -33.91 -14.55 -0.28
N GLY A 259 -34.24 -13.89 -1.39
CA GLY A 259 -34.23 -12.43 -1.49
C GLY A 259 -32.85 -11.82 -1.75
N TYR A 260 -31.79 -12.63 -1.89
CA TYR A 260 -30.45 -12.15 -2.20
C TYR A 260 -29.88 -12.76 -3.48
N ARG A 261 -28.94 -12.04 -4.10
CA ARG A 261 -28.00 -12.58 -5.09
C ARG A 261 -26.60 -12.64 -4.51
N HIS A 262 -25.75 -13.45 -5.08
CA HIS A 262 -24.34 -13.51 -4.70
C HIS A 262 -23.46 -13.12 -5.88
N VAL A 263 -22.59 -12.14 -5.70
CA VAL A 263 -21.61 -11.71 -6.70
C VAL A 263 -20.21 -12.11 -6.18
N VAL A 264 -19.54 -12.98 -6.93
CA VAL A 264 -18.19 -13.47 -6.63
C VAL A 264 -17.21 -12.81 -7.60
N VAL A 265 -16.35 -11.92 -7.08
CA VAL A 265 -15.33 -11.22 -7.86
C VAL A 265 -13.98 -11.89 -7.63
N THR A 266 -13.49 -12.56 -8.66
CA THR A 266 -12.30 -13.42 -8.53
C THR A 266 -10.98 -12.65 -8.48
N GLY A 267 -10.95 -11.44 -9.02
CA GLY A 267 -9.74 -10.64 -9.23
C GLY A 267 -9.10 -10.88 -10.61
N PRO A 268 -8.45 -9.83 -11.17
CA PRO A 268 -7.91 -9.88 -12.53
C PRO A 268 -6.74 -10.86 -12.70
N GLN A 269 -6.04 -11.22 -11.63
CA GLN A 269 -4.84 -12.07 -11.65
C GLN A 269 -5.14 -13.55 -11.52
N LEU A 270 -6.42 -13.95 -11.30
CA LEU A 270 -6.77 -15.35 -11.26
C LEU A 270 -6.57 -15.99 -12.65
N ASP A 271 -5.92 -17.15 -12.68
CA ASP A 271 -5.75 -17.94 -13.91
C ASP A 271 -7.09 -18.22 -14.60
N ALA A 272 -7.09 -18.24 -15.95
CA ALA A 272 -8.31 -18.39 -16.72
C ALA A 272 -9.00 -19.75 -16.48
N ALA A 273 -8.22 -20.84 -16.35
CA ALA A 273 -8.77 -22.16 -16.09
C ALA A 273 -9.42 -22.23 -14.69
N LEU A 274 -8.78 -21.59 -13.69
CA LEU A 274 -9.34 -21.49 -12.33
C LEU A 274 -10.60 -20.62 -12.30
N PHE A 275 -10.63 -19.52 -13.06
CA PHE A 275 -11.85 -18.72 -13.21
C PHE A 275 -13.02 -19.54 -13.75
N HIS A 276 -12.78 -20.32 -14.81
CA HIS A 276 -13.82 -21.19 -15.38
C HIS A 276 -14.25 -22.30 -14.43
N GLN A 277 -13.36 -22.80 -13.55
CA GLN A 277 -13.74 -23.75 -12.50
C GLN A 277 -14.71 -23.14 -11.49
N VAL A 278 -14.39 -21.92 -10.99
CA VAL A 278 -15.25 -21.17 -10.06
C VAL A 278 -16.61 -20.88 -10.71
N ALA A 279 -16.61 -20.40 -11.96
CA ALA A 279 -17.84 -20.07 -12.68
C ALA A 279 -18.75 -21.31 -12.91
N ARG A 280 -18.16 -22.48 -13.18
CA ARG A 280 -18.93 -23.74 -13.33
C ARG A 280 -19.48 -24.29 -12.02
N ALA A 281 -18.86 -23.96 -10.90
CA ALA A 281 -19.31 -24.38 -9.57
C ALA A 281 -20.40 -23.45 -8.99
N ALA A 282 -20.66 -22.33 -9.65
CA ALA A 282 -21.61 -21.32 -9.17
C ALA A 282 -23.05 -21.82 -9.16
N GLY A 283 -23.74 -21.58 -8.05
CA GLY A 283 -25.17 -21.86 -7.89
C GLY A 283 -26.05 -20.92 -8.72
N PRO A 284 -27.36 -21.18 -8.84
CA PRO A 284 -28.26 -20.46 -9.75
C PRO A 284 -28.44 -18.98 -9.41
N ARG A 285 -28.18 -18.55 -8.18
CA ARG A 285 -28.26 -17.15 -7.73
C ARG A 285 -26.88 -16.49 -7.57
N THR A 286 -25.82 -17.15 -8.06
CA THR A 286 -24.44 -16.69 -7.96
C THR A 286 -23.91 -16.27 -9.32
N VAL A 287 -23.40 -15.02 -9.40
CA VAL A 287 -22.75 -14.45 -10.58
C VAL A 287 -21.25 -14.36 -10.31
N VAL A 288 -20.43 -14.93 -11.18
CA VAL A 288 -18.98 -14.88 -11.07
C VAL A 288 -18.43 -13.85 -12.05
N ARG A 289 -17.66 -12.90 -11.57
CA ARG A 289 -17.00 -11.85 -12.36
C ARG A 289 -15.50 -11.88 -12.16
N ARG A 290 -14.73 -11.58 -13.20
CA ARG A 290 -13.27 -11.47 -13.09
C ARG A 290 -12.86 -10.17 -12.39
N SER A 291 -13.50 -9.07 -12.74
CA SER A 291 -13.30 -7.75 -12.14
C SER A 291 -14.63 -7.01 -12.07
N TRP A 292 -14.70 -6.05 -11.15
CA TRP A 292 -15.86 -5.17 -11.03
C TRP A 292 -15.32 -3.78 -10.65
N PRO A 293 -15.23 -2.84 -11.62
CA PRO A 293 -14.77 -1.47 -11.36
C PRO A 293 -15.64 -0.78 -10.29
N GLY A 294 -15.01 0.11 -9.51
CA GLY A 294 -15.73 0.80 -8.42
C GLY A 294 -16.01 -0.10 -7.22
N MET A 295 -15.06 -0.96 -6.85
CA MET A 295 -15.22 -1.95 -5.78
C MET A 295 -15.63 -1.34 -4.44
N SER A 296 -15.10 -0.17 -4.06
CA SER A 296 -15.49 0.52 -2.84
C SER A 296 -17.00 0.81 -2.80
N ARG A 297 -17.59 1.25 -3.93
CA ARG A 297 -19.03 1.49 -4.04
C ARG A 297 -19.83 0.20 -3.92
N HIS A 298 -19.37 -0.88 -4.57
CA HIS A 298 -20.05 -2.18 -4.49
C HIS A 298 -20.00 -2.77 -3.08
N ILE A 299 -18.89 -2.58 -2.37
CA ILE A 299 -18.79 -2.94 -0.95
C ILE A 299 -19.83 -2.17 -0.13
N GLN A 300 -19.98 -0.85 -0.34
CA GLN A 300 -20.95 -0.02 0.38
C GLN A 300 -22.41 -0.39 0.09
N GLN A 301 -22.69 -0.91 -1.11
CA GLN A 301 -24.05 -1.30 -1.55
C GLN A 301 -24.40 -2.74 -1.22
N ALA A 302 -23.42 -3.58 -0.89
CA ALA A 302 -23.68 -4.98 -0.58
C ALA A 302 -24.40 -5.14 0.77
N ALA A 303 -25.25 -6.14 0.89
CA ALA A 303 -25.89 -6.52 2.14
C ALA A 303 -24.90 -7.15 3.13
N ALA A 304 -23.89 -7.88 2.62
CA ALA A 304 -22.78 -8.41 3.36
C ALA A 304 -21.56 -8.62 2.44
N VAL A 305 -20.36 -8.57 3.00
CA VAL A 305 -19.11 -8.79 2.27
C VAL A 305 -18.36 -9.97 2.87
N ILE A 306 -17.90 -10.89 2.02
CA ILE A 306 -16.93 -11.93 2.35
C ILE A 306 -15.65 -11.59 1.58
N ALA A 307 -14.51 -11.49 2.27
CA ALA A 307 -13.28 -11.11 1.59
C ALA A 307 -12.04 -11.74 2.21
N MET A 308 -10.98 -11.84 1.40
CA MET A 308 -9.64 -12.02 1.96
C MET A 308 -9.19 -10.76 2.69
N ALA A 309 -8.28 -10.90 3.65
CA ALA A 309 -7.82 -9.79 4.48
C ALA A 309 -6.62 -9.02 3.86
N GLY A 310 -6.62 -8.81 2.54
CA GLY A 310 -5.67 -7.92 1.88
C GLY A 310 -5.86 -6.46 2.30
N TYR A 311 -4.78 -5.72 2.52
CA TYR A 311 -4.84 -4.35 3.07
C TYR A 311 -5.84 -3.44 2.36
N ASN A 312 -5.80 -3.34 1.03
CA ASN A 312 -6.69 -2.44 0.29
C ASN A 312 -8.17 -2.83 0.41
N THR A 313 -8.49 -4.13 0.31
CA THR A 313 -9.87 -4.60 0.48
C THR A 313 -10.36 -4.35 1.90
N VAL A 314 -9.50 -4.56 2.90
CA VAL A 314 -9.82 -4.26 4.30
C VAL A 314 -10.10 -2.77 4.48
N THR A 315 -9.29 -1.87 3.95
CA THR A 315 -9.54 -0.42 4.07
C THR A 315 -10.83 0.02 3.39
N GLU A 316 -11.21 -0.60 2.26
CA GLU A 316 -12.50 -0.36 1.60
C GLU A 316 -13.67 -0.86 2.46
N ILE A 317 -13.54 -2.02 3.10
CA ILE A 317 -14.53 -2.55 4.05
C ILE A 317 -14.65 -1.65 5.28
N LEU A 318 -13.54 -1.23 5.86
CA LEU A 318 -13.54 -0.35 7.04
C LEU A 318 -14.17 1.02 6.77
N ALA A 319 -14.08 1.51 5.53
CA ALA A 319 -14.72 2.75 5.08
C ALA A 319 -16.23 2.61 4.81
N SER A 320 -16.79 1.39 4.88
CA SER A 320 -18.21 1.09 4.65
C SER A 320 -18.95 0.78 5.94
N GLU A 321 -20.27 0.79 5.89
CA GLU A 321 -21.13 0.30 6.98
C GLU A 321 -21.54 -1.17 6.80
N THR A 322 -21.15 -1.79 5.69
CA THR A 322 -21.54 -3.15 5.32
C THR A 322 -20.92 -4.18 6.25
N PRO A 323 -21.69 -5.12 6.83
CA PRO A 323 -21.15 -6.19 7.65
C PRO A 323 -20.21 -7.07 6.85
N ALA A 324 -19.10 -7.50 7.46
CA ALA A 324 -18.04 -8.20 6.76
C ALA A 324 -17.51 -9.40 7.51
N LEU A 325 -17.28 -10.48 6.74
CA LEU A 325 -16.55 -11.67 7.14
C LEU A 325 -15.21 -11.72 6.41
N LEU A 326 -14.12 -11.72 7.15
CA LEU A 326 -12.80 -11.93 6.60
C LEU A 326 -12.41 -13.41 6.65
N VAL A 327 -11.89 -13.89 5.52
CA VAL A 327 -11.33 -15.25 5.36
C VAL A 327 -9.87 -15.08 4.91
N PRO A 328 -8.95 -14.85 5.86
CA PRO A 328 -7.56 -14.56 5.54
C PRO A 328 -6.83 -15.82 5.06
N ARG A 329 -5.89 -15.70 4.12
CA ARG A 329 -4.88 -16.72 3.92
C ARG A 329 -3.92 -16.78 5.11
N GLU A 330 -3.42 -17.98 5.39
CA GLU A 330 -2.46 -18.23 6.47
C GLU A 330 -1.08 -18.67 5.94
N THR A 331 -0.97 -18.96 4.64
CA THR A 331 0.27 -19.32 3.95
C THR A 331 0.41 -18.55 2.64
N PRO A 332 1.63 -18.22 2.18
CA PRO A 332 2.95 -18.44 2.79
C PRO A 332 3.30 -17.40 3.89
N ARG A 333 2.52 -16.36 4.08
CA ARG A 333 2.71 -15.29 5.06
C ARG A 333 1.47 -15.12 5.92
N LEU A 334 1.65 -14.76 7.19
CA LEU A 334 0.57 -14.64 8.17
C LEU A 334 -0.04 -13.24 8.27
N GLU A 335 0.44 -12.25 7.52
CA GLU A 335 0.00 -10.85 7.66
C GLU A 335 -1.52 -10.68 7.51
N GLN A 336 -2.19 -11.48 6.67
CA GLN A 336 -3.65 -11.39 6.53
C GLN A 336 -4.38 -11.93 7.74
N PHE A 337 -3.91 -13.03 8.31
CA PHE A 337 -4.50 -13.61 9.51
C PHE A 337 -4.30 -12.73 10.73
N ILE A 338 -3.10 -12.16 10.91
CA ILE A 338 -2.79 -11.23 12.00
C ILE A 338 -3.71 -10.01 11.92
N ARG A 339 -3.81 -9.40 10.73
CA ARG A 339 -4.70 -8.25 10.46
C ARG A 339 -6.15 -8.57 10.79
N ALA A 340 -6.69 -9.65 10.24
CA ALA A 340 -8.08 -10.06 10.44
C ALA A 340 -8.37 -10.34 11.93
N SER A 341 -7.43 -10.96 12.65
CA SER A 341 -7.53 -11.24 14.08
C SER A 341 -7.54 -9.95 14.92
N GLY A 342 -6.68 -8.99 14.61
CA GLY A 342 -6.67 -7.69 15.26
C GLY A 342 -7.97 -6.92 15.05
N LEU A 343 -8.47 -6.88 13.82
CA LEU A 343 -9.74 -6.23 13.48
C LEU A 343 -10.96 -6.92 14.10
N LYS A 344 -10.96 -8.26 14.20
CA LYS A 344 -12.00 -8.99 14.93
C LYS A 344 -11.96 -8.66 16.43
N LYS A 345 -10.78 -8.60 17.03
CA LYS A 345 -10.61 -8.20 18.45
C LYS A 345 -11.11 -6.78 18.69
N ALA A 346 -10.91 -5.87 17.73
CA ALA A 346 -11.45 -4.51 17.75
C ALA A 346 -12.97 -4.45 17.49
N GLY A 347 -13.61 -5.58 17.17
CA GLY A 347 -15.04 -5.67 16.84
C GLY A 347 -15.41 -5.04 15.50
N ALA A 348 -14.45 -4.83 14.59
CA ALA A 348 -14.66 -4.14 13.32
C ALA A 348 -15.11 -5.07 12.18
N VAL A 349 -14.86 -6.35 12.28
CA VAL A 349 -15.19 -7.41 11.30
C VAL A 349 -15.43 -8.74 12.01
N ASP A 350 -16.00 -9.72 11.31
CA ASP A 350 -15.94 -11.12 11.72
C ASP A 350 -14.82 -11.87 10.96
N LEU A 351 -14.45 -13.05 11.45
CA LEU A 351 -13.32 -13.85 10.97
C LEU A 351 -13.71 -15.31 10.89
N LEU A 352 -13.50 -15.94 9.73
CA LEU A 352 -13.48 -17.38 9.54
C LEU A 352 -12.06 -17.81 9.17
N ARG A 353 -11.50 -18.77 9.90
CA ARG A 353 -10.17 -19.30 9.60
C ARG A 353 -10.17 -20.09 8.30
N PHE A 354 -9.05 -20.05 7.62
CA PHE A 354 -8.86 -20.79 6.38
C PHE A 354 -9.00 -22.31 6.56
N THR A 355 -8.64 -22.85 7.72
CA THR A 355 -8.79 -24.25 8.10
C THR A 355 -10.24 -24.68 8.19
N ASP A 356 -11.15 -23.77 8.50
CA ASP A 356 -12.56 -24.02 8.74
C ASP A 356 -13.42 -23.68 7.50
N LEU A 357 -12.76 -23.25 6.42
CA LEU A 357 -13.42 -22.77 5.21
C LEU A 357 -14.14 -23.90 4.47
N SER A 358 -15.45 -23.79 4.36
CA SER A 358 -16.32 -24.61 3.53
C SER A 358 -17.52 -23.79 3.07
N ALA A 359 -18.28 -24.28 2.08
CA ALA A 359 -19.52 -23.64 1.67
C ALA A 359 -20.52 -23.57 2.83
N ALA A 360 -20.67 -24.64 3.59
CA ALA A 360 -21.57 -24.72 4.76
C ALA A 360 -21.16 -23.71 5.85
N ALA A 361 -19.86 -23.61 6.18
CA ALA A 361 -19.38 -22.63 7.17
C ALA A 361 -19.63 -21.18 6.69
N LEU A 362 -19.53 -20.91 5.39
CA LEU A 362 -19.87 -19.59 4.83
C LEU A 362 -21.39 -19.33 4.90
N GLU A 363 -22.24 -20.35 4.65
CA GLU A 363 -23.70 -20.24 4.77
C GLU A 363 -24.12 -19.89 6.20
N ASP A 364 -23.55 -20.58 7.20
CA ASP A 364 -23.82 -20.34 8.62
C ASP A 364 -23.43 -18.88 8.99
N ARG A 365 -22.23 -18.45 8.61
CA ARG A 365 -21.75 -17.09 8.88
C ARG A 365 -22.53 -16.01 8.16
N LEU A 366 -22.96 -16.25 6.92
CA LEU A 366 -23.84 -15.34 6.19
C LEU A 366 -25.20 -15.21 6.86
N SER A 367 -25.77 -16.32 7.32
CA SER A 367 -27.03 -16.30 8.04
C SER A 367 -26.94 -15.45 9.32
N GLU A 368 -25.84 -15.58 10.07
CA GLU A 368 -25.55 -14.75 11.23
C GLU A 368 -25.42 -13.25 10.85
N LEU A 369 -24.63 -12.93 9.82
CA LEU A 369 -24.39 -11.55 9.38
C LEU A 369 -25.65 -10.85 8.86
N LEU A 370 -26.53 -11.58 8.15
CA LEU A 370 -27.74 -11.02 7.55
C LEU A 370 -28.91 -11.00 8.53
N GLY A 371 -28.95 -11.95 9.48
CA GLY A 371 -30.03 -12.10 10.46
C GLY A 371 -29.83 -11.33 11.75
N ASP A 372 -28.58 -11.07 12.16
CA ASP A 372 -28.26 -10.40 13.43
C ASP A 372 -27.89 -8.93 13.24
N GLN A 373 -28.89 -8.05 13.34
CA GLN A 373 -28.67 -6.59 13.33
C GLN A 373 -27.73 -6.10 14.44
N GLU A 374 -27.70 -6.80 15.56
CA GLU A 374 -26.82 -6.47 16.68
C GLU A 374 -25.34 -6.76 16.33
N ALA A 375 -25.05 -7.88 15.62
CA ALA A 375 -23.73 -8.18 15.13
C ALA A 375 -23.24 -7.11 14.14
N SER A 376 -24.10 -6.67 13.21
CA SER A 376 -23.82 -5.60 12.26
C SER A 376 -23.53 -4.27 12.97
N ARG A 377 -24.33 -3.92 13.99
CA ARG A 377 -24.10 -2.72 14.81
C ARG A 377 -22.80 -2.80 15.60
N ARG A 378 -22.45 -3.98 16.14
CA ARG A 378 -21.15 -4.17 16.82
C ARG A 378 -19.98 -3.90 15.89
N GLN A 379 -20.01 -4.43 14.65
CA GLN A 379 -18.95 -4.18 13.67
C GLN A 379 -18.83 -2.68 13.33
N LEU A 380 -19.94 -2.00 13.11
CA LEU A 380 -19.95 -0.56 12.85
C LEU A 380 -19.38 0.24 14.03
N THR A 381 -19.77 -0.12 15.25
CA THR A 381 -19.26 0.52 16.47
C THR A 381 -17.75 0.28 16.61
N GLY A 382 -17.27 -0.92 16.32
CA GLY A 382 -15.84 -1.24 16.28
C GLY A 382 -15.09 -0.36 15.28
N ARG A 383 -15.59 -0.24 14.03
CA ARG A 383 -14.98 0.59 12.99
C ARG A 383 -14.91 2.07 13.37
N ARG A 384 -15.95 2.62 13.98
CA ARG A 384 -15.99 4.03 14.42
C ARG A 384 -14.97 4.38 15.51
N ARG A 385 -14.37 3.40 16.17
CA ARG A 385 -13.29 3.58 17.15
C ARG A 385 -11.91 3.56 16.52
N LEU A 386 -11.81 3.14 15.26
CA LEU A 386 -10.54 3.05 14.55
C LEU A 386 -10.20 4.38 13.88
N ARG A 387 -8.92 4.65 13.75
CA ARG A 387 -8.43 5.76 12.95
C ARG A 387 -8.47 5.37 11.47
N LEU A 388 -9.41 5.91 10.72
CA LEU A 388 -9.68 5.60 9.31
C LEU A 388 -9.31 6.75 8.36
N ASP A 389 -8.71 7.81 8.88
CA ASP A 389 -8.42 9.09 8.26
C ASP A 389 -6.99 9.22 7.71
N GLY A 390 -6.27 8.11 7.54
CA GLY A 390 -4.86 8.12 7.15
C GLY A 390 -4.57 8.89 5.87
N LEU A 391 -5.49 8.89 4.88
CA LEU A 391 -5.35 9.69 3.67
C LEU A 391 -5.45 11.20 3.89
N ALA A 392 -6.15 11.63 4.93
CA ALA A 392 -6.17 13.05 5.35
C ALA A 392 -4.97 13.40 6.25
N THR A 393 -4.48 12.44 7.04
CA THR A 393 -3.35 12.61 7.96
C THR A 393 -2.01 12.72 7.21
N VAL A 394 -1.80 11.93 6.17
CA VAL A 394 -0.52 11.90 5.43
C VAL A 394 -0.11 13.26 4.87
N PRO A 395 -0.98 14.07 4.22
CA PRO A 395 -0.58 15.41 3.79
C PRO A 395 -0.20 16.36 4.93
N LEU A 396 -0.80 16.22 6.12
CA LEU A 396 -0.45 17.01 7.30
C LEU A 396 0.96 16.68 7.78
N LEU A 397 1.26 15.38 7.95
CA LEU A 397 2.61 14.92 8.29
C LEU A 397 3.63 15.35 7.23
N ALA A 398 3.27 15.28 5.95
CA ALA A 398 4.15 15.71 4.87
C ALA A 398 4.47 17.22 4.96
N ALA A 399 3.47 18.06 5.20
CA ALA A 399 3.67 19.49 5.36
C ALA A 399 4.54 19.81 6.59
N GLU A 400 4.26 19.19 7.74
CA GLU A 400 5.03 19.34 8.97
C GLU A 400 6.49 18.91 8.78
N LEU A 401 6.74 17.71 8.20
CA LEU A 401 8.08 17.20 7.94
C LEU A 401 8.88 18.14 7.02
N MET A 402 8.22 18.78 6.04
CA MET A 402 8.88 19.73 5.13
C MET A 402 9.08 21.12 5.74
N ASP A 403 8.24 21.54 6.71
CA ASP A 403 8.35 22.84 7.37
C ASP A 403 9.52 22.89 8.36
N HIS A 404 9.83 21.80 9.05
CA HIS A 404 11.01 21.65 9.92
C HIS A 404 12.37 21.86 9.23
N ARG A 405 12.36 22.33 7.95
CA ARG A 405 13.56 22.83 7.25
C ARG A 405 14.11 24.13 7.83
N HIS A 406 13.27 24.94 8.47
CA HIS A 406 13.66 26.28 8.93
C HIS A 406 14.40 26.26 10.28
N ASP A 407 14.33 25.16 11.04
CA ASP A 407 14.92 25.08 12.39
C ASP A 407 16.27 24.34 12.47
N ALA A 408 16.85 23.90 11.34
CA ALA A 408 18.20 23.37 11.35
C ALA A 408 19.20 24.51 11.60
N PRO A 409 20.02 24.50 12.68
CA PRO A 409 21.03 25.52 12.92
C PRO A 409 21.99 25.52 11.72
N THR A 410 22.10 26.65 11.06
CA THR A 410 23.15 26.93 10.05
C THR A 410 24.50 26.91 10.75
N THR A 411 25.06 25.73 10.97
CA THR A 411 26.47 25.61 11.27
C THR A 411 27.25 25.83 9.98
N SER A 412 27.54 27.09 9.68
CA SER A 412 28.56 27.45 8.71
C SER A 412 29.88 26.80 9.17
N PRO A 413 30.59 26.06 8.32
CA PRO A 413 31.90 25.60 8.65
C PRO A 413 32.81 26.82 8.76
N THR A 414 33.21 27.18 9.99
CA THR A 414 34.25 28.16 10.24
C THR A 414 35.54 27.59 9.71
N TYR A 415 35.95 28.00 8.51
CA TYR A 415 37.30 27.77 8.03
C TYR A 415 38.23 28.56 8.92
N LEU A 416 38.90 27.90 9.85
CA LEU A 416 40.08 28.41 10.53
C LEU A 416 41.22 28.53 9.51
N THR A 417 41.36 29.75 8.97
CA THR A 417 42.58 30.16 8.26
C THR A 417 43.70 30.27 9.30
N SER A 418 44.43 29.20 9.52
CA SER A 418 45.74 29.27 10.19
C SER A 418 46.80 29.73 9.17
N HIS A 419 47.21 31.00 9.27
CA HIS A 419 48.45 31.48 8.64
C HIS A 419 49.65 30.78 9.27
N PRO A 420 50.60 30.25 8.51
CA PRO A 420 51.89 29.87 9.04
C PRO A 420 52.80 31.10 9.12
N THR A 421 53.15 31.47 10.35
CA THR A 421 54.18 32.47 10.58
C THR A 421 55.56 31.77 10.74
N SER A 422 56.58 32.38 10.12
CA SER A 422 58.04 32.27 10.34
C SER A 422 58.76 31.00 9.85
N LEU A 423 59.40 31.20 8.71
CA LEU A 423 60.62 30.55 8.30
C LEU A 423 61.77 30.85 9.28
N THR A 424 62.30 29.90 9.96
CA THR A 424 63.63 29.97 10.57
C THR A 424 64.59 29.17 9.72
N ARG A 425 65.54 29.88 9.17
CA ARG A 425 66.72 29.41 8.42
C ARG A 425 67.58 28.53 9.35
N MET A 426 67.91 27.33 8.98
CA MET A 426 69.00 26.56 9.57
C MET A 426 70.05 26.30 8.50
N GLU A 427 71.23 26.72 8.81
CA GLU A 427 72.49 26.62 8.03
C GLU A 427 72.95 25.15 8.01
N ILE A 428 73.55 24.75 6.88
CA ILE A 428 74.27 23.52 6.68
C ILE A 428 75.75 23.80 6.96
N PRO A 429 76.43 23.03 7.78
CA PRO A 429 77.91 22.96 7.75
C PRO A 429 78.42 21.79 6.94
N ALA A 430 79.42 22.05 6.14
CA ALA A 430 80.44 21.33 5.41
C ALA A 430 80.43 19.81 5.32
#